data_f1e16aa3af0881a57b8381ad20eb2d72
#
_entry.id   f1e16aa3af0881a57b8381ad20eb2d72
#
_cell.length_a   1.000
_cell.length_b   1.000
_cell.length_c   1.000
_cell.angle_alpha   90.00
_cell.angle_beta   90.00
_cell.angle_gamma   90.00
#
_symmetry.space_group_name_H-M   'P 1'
#
loop_
_entity.id
_entity.type
_entity.pdbx_description
1 polymer ?
#
loop_
_entity_poly.entity_id
_entity_poly.type
_entity_poly.pdbx_seq_one_letter_code
_entity_poly.pdbx_strand_id
1 'polypeptide(L)'
;MENKSKIESIGVKLPERCVTTRDIISKLKIFNPPNLERISGIKERRFCAENEDSYTLAVDAVKDCLSRSKYKPEAIDMVVCCSISRNKDGLTTVFEPPLSLFIKENIGAPKALNFDIANACAGMLTGIYIVDSFIKQGIIKTGLVVSGEYISNLSETAVNRIRTATSSQLASLTLGDAGAAIVMEKTDQSDSQALKVSGFTTFSHYNNLCIGRQCHTSPGGIMNTKRRKLHSAAILELPKILKAALLDSNLSFSQIDYFIPHQTSITAIKVGMQKMVKKLKGSPGETVTNLERFGNTASTSHILALHRYLQEKRIKKGSNILMTALASGLVIGC
;
A
#
# COMPACT_ATOMS: atom_id res chain seq x y z
N MET A 1 2.84 5.20 32.39
CA MET A 1 2.00 5.80 31.30
C MET A 1 2.34 5.08 30.01
N GLU A 2 1.35 4.59 29.29
CA GLU A 2 1.56 3.88 28.02
C GLU A 2 1.94 4.90 26.94
N ASN A 3 3.07 4.68 26.26
CA ASN A 3 3.48 5.54 25.14
C ASN A 3 2.51 5.34 23.97
N LYS A 4 2.26 6.37 23.19
CA LYS A 4 1.55 6.31 21.92
C LYS A 4 2.44 6.77 20.78
N SER A 5 2.07 6.48 19.56
CA SER A 5 2.72 6.96 18.37
C SER A 5 1.77 7.79 17.50
N LYS A 6 2.35 8.61 16.63
CA LYS A 6 1.63 9.31 15.57
C LYS A 6 2.47 9.40 14.30
N ILE A 7 1.81 9.67 13.18
CA ILE A 7 2.50 10.03 11.93
C ILE A 7 2.94 11.49 12.05
N GLU A 8 4.24 11.73 11.90
CA GLU A 8 4.83 13.07 11.98
C GLU A 8 4.91 13.70 10.58
N SER A 9 5.40 12.92 9.60
CA SER A 9 5.48 13.38 8.21
C SER A 9 5.21 12.24 7.22
N ILE A 10 4.84 12.62 6.00
CA ILE A 10 4.55 11.71 4.91
C ILE A 10 5.24 12.22 3.65
N GLY A 11 5.86 11.32 2.90
CA GLY A 11 6.45 11.59 1.60
C GLY A 11 6.05 10.56 0.56
N VAL A 12 6.04 10.97 -0.71
CA VAL A 12 5.71 10.09 -1.83
C VAL A 12 6.60 10.39 -3.03
N LYS A 13 6.86 9.37 -3.82
CA LYS A 13 7.49 9.51 -5.13
C LYS A 13 6.65 8.79 -6.17
N LEU A 14 6.32 9.48 -7.22
CA LEU A 14 5.65 8.92 -8.39
C LEU A 14 6.61 8.98 -9.59
N PRO A 15 6.75 7.90 -10.36
CA PRO A 15 7.47 7.94 -11.62
C PRO A 15 6.88 8.98 -12.57
N GLU A 16 7.72 9.51 -13.46
CA GLU A 16 7.28 10.52 -14.42
C GLU A 16 6.45 9.93 -15.57
N ARG A 17 6.77 8.71 -16.00
CA ARG A 17 6.12 8.04 -17.11
C ARG A 17 4.67 7.72 -16.80
N CYS A 18 3.74 8.41 -17.46
CA CYS A 18 2.31 8.13 -17.39
C CYS A 18 1.92 7.11 -18.46
N VAL A 19 1.15 6.09 -18.07
CA VAL A 19 0.65 5.04 -18.96
C VAL A 19 -0.87 4.92 -18.80
N THR A 20 -1.62 5.10 -19.88
CA THR A 20 -3.08 5.00 -19.84
C THR A 20 -3.57 3.56 -19.88
N THR A 21 -4.79 3.32 -19.43
CA THR A 21 -5.44 2.01 -19.59
C THR A 21 -5.59 1.65 -21.07
N ARG A 22 -5.81 2.63 -21.94
CA ARG A 22 -5.89 2.41 -23.39
C ARG A 22 -4.58 1.92 -23.97
N ASP A 23 -3.44 2.51 -23.56
CA ASP A 23 -2.11 2.08 -24.01
C ASP A 23 -1.83 0.61 -23.63
N ILE A 24 -2.26 0.18 -22.43
CA ILE A 24 -2.10 -1.21 -22.01
C ILE A 24 -3.00 -2.14 -22.82
N ILE A 25 -4.28 -1.78 -22.98
CA ILE A 25 -5.25 -2.61 -23.69
C ILE A 25 -4.92 -2.74 -25.17
N SER A 26 -4.41 -1.67 -25.82
CA SER A 26 -4.03 -1.70 -27.24
C SER A 26 -2.91 -2.70 -27.55
N LYS A 27 -2.08 -3.04 -26.56
CA LYS A 27 -0.99 -4.01 -26.68
C LYS A 27 -1.43 -5.46 -26.46
N LEU A 28 -2.67 -5.70 -26.00
CA LEU A 28 -3.18 -7.06 -25.80
C LEU A 28 -3.49 -7.75 -27.13
N LYS A 29 -2.98 -8.98 -27.27
CA LYS A 29 -3.22 -9.84 -28.43
C LYS A 29 -4.45 -10.73 -28.22
N ILE A 30 -5.60 -10.11 -27.88
CA ILE A 30 -6.87 -10.84 -27.69
C ILE A 30 -7.98 -10.15 -28.45
N PHE A 31 -8.88 -10.97 -28.99
CA PHE A 31 -10.10 -10.48 -29.62
C PHE A 31 -11.07 -10.00 -28.52
N ASN A 32 -11.63 -8.81 -28.65
CA ASN A 32 -12.58 -8.21 -27.73
C ASN A 32 -12.08 -8.14 -26.25
N PRO A 33 -11.07 -7.31 -25.95
CA PRO A 33 -10.56 -7.17 -24.59
C PRO A 33 -11.62 -6.58 -23.64
N PRO A 34 -11.60 -6.93 -22.35
CA PRO A 34 -12.55 -6.37 -21.40
C PRO A 34 -12.35 -4.86 -21.25
N ASN A 35 -13.42 -4.12 -21.05
CA ASN A 35 -13.33 -2.70 -20.71
C ASN A 35 -12.75 -2.54 -19.30
N LEU A 36 -11.42 -2.56 -19.24
CA LEU A 36 -10.68 -2.55 -17.97
C LEU A 36 -10.87 -1.21 -17.24
N GLU A 37 -10.97 -0.11 -17.95
CA GLU A 37 -11.21 1.21 -17.37
C GLU A 37 -12.56 1.25 -16.63
N ARG A 38 -13.62 0.76 -17.24
CA ARG A 38 -14.94 0.68 -16.59
C ARG A 38 -14.97 -0.23 -15.37
N ILE A 39 -14.24 -1.35 -15.40
CA ILE A 39 -14.21 -2.33 -14.31
C ILE A 39 -13.34 -1.84 -13.14
N SER A 40 -12.16 -1.30 -13.44
CA SER A 40 -11.20 -0.89 -12.44
C SER A 40 -11.37 0.55 -11.96
N GLY A 41 -11.90 1.43 -12.80
CA GLY A 41 -11.92 2.88 -12.60
C GLY A 41 -10.57 3.55 -12.88
N ILE A 42 -9.59 2.81 -13.39
CA ILE A 42 -8.23 3.29 -13.61
C ILE A 42 -8.13 3.85 -15.02
N LYS A 43 -7.86 5.15 -15.15
CA LYS A 43 -7.61 5.80 -16.43
C LYS A 43 -6.13 5.76 -16.78
N GLU A 44 -5.29 6.04 -15.79
CA GLU A 44 -3.83 6.09 -15.94
C GLU A 44 -3.12 5.55 -14.69
N ARG A 45 -1.83 5.29 -14.82
CA ARG A 45 -0.93 4.96 -13.71
C ARG A 45 0.49 5.39 -14.07
N ARG A 46 1.39 5.29 -13.11
CA ARG A 46 2.79 5.59 -13.29
C ARG A 46 3.59 4.31 -13.43
N PHE A 47 4.51 4.31 -14.37
CA PHE A 47 5.48 3.22 -14.61
C PHE A 47 6.88 3.78 -14.50
N CYS A 48 7.78 3.05 -13.86
CA CYS A 48 9.19 3.42 -13.79
C CYS A 48 9.79 3.67 -15.19
N ALA A 49 10.61 4.70 -15.29
CA ALA A 49 11.52 4.93 -16.41
C ALA A 49 12.80 4.08 -16.25
N GLU A 50 13.71 4.14 -17.21
CA GLU A 50 14.95 3.33 -17.19
C GLU A 50 15.85 3.57 -15.97
N ASN A 51 15.84 4.79 -15.43
CA ASN A 51 16.63 5.21 -14.27
C ASN A 51 15.85 5.13 -12.96
N GLU A 52 14.65 4.58 -12.96
CA GLU A 52 13.78 4.42 -11.78
C GLU A 52 13.62 2.93 -11.45
N ASP A 53 13.66 2.61 -10.17
CA ASP A 53 13.51 1.25 -9.65
C ASP A 53 12.96 1.28 -8.20
N SER A 54 12.85 0.12 -7.55
CA SER A 54 12.35 0.04 -6.17
C SER A 54 13.21 0.85 -5.20
N TYR A 55 14.53 0.93 -5.45
CA TYR A 55 15.49 1.61 -4.59
C TYR A 55 15.37 3.13 -4.71
N THR A 56 15.37 3.64 -5.93
CA THR A 56 15.23 5.08 -6.21
C THR A 56 13.88 5.60 -5.74
N LEU A 57 12.79 4.87 -5.99
CA LEU A 57 11.45 5.23 -5.52
C LEU A 57 11.39 5.31 -3.98
N ALA A 58 11.99 4.34 -3.29
CA ALA A 58 12.01 4.32 -1.82
C ALA A 58 12.81 5.53 -1.27
N VAL A 59 14.04 5.73 -1.76
CA VAL A 59 14.92 6.82 -1.30
C VAL A 59 14.30 8.19 -1.58
N ASP A 60 13.74 8.41 -2.75
CA ASP A 60 13.14 9.70 -3.10
C ASP A 60 11.85 9.97 -2.31
N ALA A 61 11.05 8.94 -2.01
CA ALA A 61 9.92 9.08 -1.11
C ALA A 61 10.36 9.47 0.32
N VAL A 62 11.48 8.91 0.80
CA VAL A 62 12.04 9.29 2.12
C VAL A 62 12.57 10.72 2.09
N LYS A 63 13.28 11.13 1.06
CA LYS A 63 13.74 12.53 0.92
C LYS A 63 12.57 13.51 0.94
N ASP A 64 11.49 13.20 0.20
CA ASP A 64 10.26 13.98 0.21
C ASP A 64 9.61 14.02 1.61
N CYS A 65 9.58 12.90 2.32
CA CYS A 65 9.08 12.81 3.70
C CYS A 65 9.90 13.68 4.66
N LEU A 66 11.23 13.52 4.64
CA LEU A 66 12.15 14.24 5.52
C LEU A 66 12.19 15.74 5.23
N SER A 67 11.93 16.18 4.00
CA SER A 67 11.85 17.61 3.65
C SER A 67 10.73 18.35 4.40
N ARG A 68 9.73 17.61 4.91
CA ARG A 68 8.59 18.12 5.67
C ARG A 68 8.66 17.74 7.15
N SER A 69 9.62 16.92 7.52
CA SER A 69 9.79 16.46 8.90
C SER A 69 10.57 17.47 9.72
N LYS A 70 10.24 17.54 11.01
CA LYS A 70 11.08 18.24 12.01
C LYS A 70 12.34 17.45 12.38
N TYR A 71 12.41 16.16 12.01
CA TYR A 71 13.54 15.29 12.29
C TYR A 71 14.57 15.33 11.17
N LYS A 72 15.84 15.39 11.57
CA LYS A 72 16.96 15.11 10.67
C LYS A 72 17.18 13.60 10.57
N PRO A 73 17.78 13.10 9.49
CA PRO A 73 18.01 11.66 9.31
C PRO A 73 18.69 10.97 10.50
N GLU A 74 19.66 11.65 11.15
CA GLU A 74 20.42 11.09 12.27
C GLU A 74 19.58 10.85 13.53
N ALA A 75 18.38 11.44 13.58
CA ALA A 75 17.43 11.28 14.67
C ALA A 75 16.43 10.13 14.45
N ILE A 76 16.53 9.44 13.33
CA ILE A 76 15.70 8.26 13.05
C ILE A 76 16.31 7.05 13.75
N ASP A 77 15.55 6.45 14.67
CA ASP A 77 16.00 5.30 15.46
C ASP A 77 15.83 3.96 14.69
N MET A 78 14.89 3.90 13.73
CA MET A 78 14.57 2.67 13.01
C MET A 78 14.11 2.95 11.58
N VAL A 79 14.56 2.13 10.62
CA VAL A 79 14.11 2.11 9.23
C VAL A 79 13.52 0.74 8.90
N VAL A 80 12.23 0.69 8.59
CA VAL A 80 11.52 -0.53 8.17
C VAL A 80 11.12 -0.40 6.70
N CYS A 81 11.69 -1.24 5.84
CA CYS A 81 11.31 -1.30 4.44
C CYS A 81 10.23 -2.36 4.20
N CYS A 82 9.18 -1.99 3.48
CA CYS A 82 7.97 -2.80 3.27
C CYS A 82 7.76 -3.16 1.79
N SER A 83 8.77 -2.99 0.94
CA SER A 83 8.67 -3.21 -0.50
C SER A 83 8.41 -4.68 -0.82
N ILE A 84 7.43 -4.94 -1.69
CA ILE A 84 7.22 -6.25 -2.31
C ILE A 84 8.31 -6.50 -3.35
N SER A 85 8.56 -5.49 -4.17
CA SER A 85 9.61 -5.52 -5.20
C SER A 85 10.93 -4.99 -4.63
N ARG A 86 12.03 -5.66 -4.98
CA ARG A 86 13.40 -5.28 -4.60
C ARG A 86 14.27 -5.26 -5.84
N ASN A 87 13.73 -4.62 -6.87
CA ASN A 87 14.41 -4.50 -8.15
C ASN A 87 15.34 -3.29 -8.13
N LYS A 88 16.58 -3.50 -8.54
CA LYS A 88 17.63 -2.49 -8.71
C LYS A 88 18.22 -2.60 -10.10
N ASP A 89 18.61 -1.48 -10.67
CA ASP A 89 19.17 -1.41 -12.03
C ASP A 89 18.25 -2.16 -13.03
N GLY A 90 17.02 -1.68 -13.13
CA GLY A 90 15.97 -2.30 -13.92
C GLY A 90 15.26 -3.44 -13.19
N LEU A 91 15.33 -4.67 -13.70
CA LEU A 91 14.60 -5.84 -13.17
C LEU A 91 15.50 -6.84 -12.41
N THR A 92 16.70 -6.42 -12.01
CA THR A 92 17.59 -7.25 -11.19
C THR A 92 17.06 -7.29 -9.76
N THR A 93 16.62 -8.47 -9.29
CA THR A 93 16.17 -8.63 -7.92
C THR A 93 17.37 -8.78 -6.98
N VAL A 94 17.47 -7.91 -5.99
CA VAL A 94 18.50 -7.96 -4.95
C VAL A 94 17.92 -8.63 -3.70
N PHE A 95 18.57 -9.70 -3.23
CA PHE A 95 18.17 -10.41 -2.01
C PHE A 95 18.87 -9.83 -0.78
N GLU A 96 20.18 -9.57 -0.89
CA GLU A 96 21.04 -9.03 0.15
C GLU A 96 22.07 -8.06 -0.44
N PRO A 97 22.42 -7.00 0.29
CA PRO A 97 21.88 -6.59 1.60
C PRO A 97 20.43 -6.08 1.51
N PRO A 98 19.68 -6.02 2.65
CA PRO A 98 18.29 -5.59 2.64
C PRO A 98 18.15 -4.15 2.15
N LEU A 99 17.03 -3.83 1.49
CA LEU A 99 16.77 -2.50 0.95
C LEU A 99 16.77 -1.42 2.04
N SER A 100 16.33 -1.75 3.24
CA SER A 100 16.37 -0.85 4.41
C SER A 100 17.77 -0.38 4.76
N LEU A 101 18.81 -1.22 4.59
CA LEU A 101 20.20 -0.82 4.78
C LEU A 101 20.63 0.22 3.75
N PHE A 102 20.32 -0.03 2.47
CA PHE A 102 20.61 0.93 1.42
C PHE A 102 19.92 2.28 1.65
N ILE A 103 18.66 2.25 2.09
CA ILE A 103 17.89 3.46 2.40
C ILE A 103 18.57 4.22 3.54
N LYS A 104 18.85 3.58 4.67
CA LYS A 104 19.44 4.24 5.85
C LYS A 104 20.80 4.88 5.53
N GLU A 105 21.62 4.24 4.70
CA GLU A 105 22.90 4.80 4.26
C GLU A 105 22.71 6.02 3.37
N ASN A 106 21.81 5.92 2.37
CA ASN A 106 21.56 7.01 1.43
C ASN A 106 20.94 8.26 2.06
N ILE A 107 20.17 8.11 3.13
CA ILE A 107 19.58 9.25 3.84
C ILE A 107 20.47 9.80 4.96
N GLY A 108 21.53 9.12 5.35
CA GLY A 108 22.41 9.55 6.45
C GLY A 108 21.87 9.22 7.84
N ALA A 109 21.25 8.04 8.03
CA ALA A 109 20.77 7.55 9.33
C ALA A 109 21.60 6.37 9.87
N PRO A 110 22.92 6.52 10.11
CA PRO A 110 23.83 5.39 10.33
C PRO A 110 23.55 4.60 11.61
N LYS A 111 22.90 5.22 12.61
CA LYS A 111 22.58 4.59 13.89
C LYS A 111 21.23 3.88 13.90
N ALA A 112 20.39 4.08 12.90
CA ALA A 112 19.08 3.48 12.86
C ALA A 112 19.15 1.95 12.80
N LEU A 113 18.31 1.26 13.56
CA LEU A 113 18.00 -0.15 13.33
C LEU A 113 17.37 -0.30 11.96
N ASN A 114 17.64 -1.38 11.23
CA ASN A 114 17.02 -1.57 9.94
C ASN A 114 16.69 -3.03 9.64
N PHE A 115 15.58 -3.26 9.00
CA PHE A 115 15.19 -4.55 8.44
C PHE A 115 14.07 -4.39 7.41
N ASP A 116 13.93 -5.40 6.55
CA ASP A 116 12.86 -5.51 5.58
C ASP A 116 11.75 -6.43 6.10
N ILE A 117 10.51 -6.11 5.77
CA ILE A 117 9.36 -6.97 6.03
C ILE A 117 8.63 -7.31 4.73
N ALA A 118 8.01 -8.48 4.69
CA ALA A 118 7.22 -8.93 3.56
C ALA A 118 5.81 -9.29 4.02
N ASN A 119 4.83 -8.45 3.65
CA ASN A 119 3.40 -8.74 3.87
C ASN A 119 2.54 -8.23 2.70
N ALA A 120 3.05 -8.40 1.49
CA ALA A 120 2.40 -8.00 0.25
C ALA A 120 1.79 -6.57 0.35
N CYS A 121 0.57 -6.35 -0.17
CA CYS A 121 -0.08 -5.04 -0.15
C CYS A 121 -0.37 -4.49 1.27
N ALA A 122 -0.26 -5.31 2.32
CA ALA A 122 -0.36 -4.87 3.71
C ALA A 122 0.98 -4.37 4.28
N GLY A 123 2.08 -4.40 3.50
CA GLY A 123 3.43 -4.14 3.96
C GLY A 123 3.55 -2.86 4.76
N MET A 124 3.18 -1.69 4.21
CA MET A 124 3.33 -0.42 4.93
C MET A 124 2.48 -0.33 6.21
N LEU A 125 1.24 -0.85 6.21
CA LEU A 125 0.45 -0.88 7.45
C LEU A 125 1.05 -1.85 8.48
N THR A 126 1.70 -2.94 8.04
CA THR A 126 2.47 -3.83 8.92
C THR A 126 3.71 -3.14 9.48
N GLY A 127 4.42 -2.36 8.66
CA GLY A 127 5.54 -1.53 9.12
C GLY A 127 5.11 -0.51 10.17
N ILE A 128 3.97 0.16 9.97
CA ILE A 128 3.35 1.05 10.95
C ILE A 128 3.07 0.30 12.27
N TYR A 129 2.49 -0.89 12.20
CA TYR A 129 2.21 -1.71 13.38
C TYR A 129 3.47 -2.08 14.17
N ILE A 130 4.54 -2.45 13.47
CA ILE A 130 5.81 -2.78 14.08
C ILE A 130 6.44 -1.55 14.76
N VAL A 131 6.55 -0.43 14.03
CA VAL A 131 7.11 0.81 14.56
C VAL A 131 6.29 1.35 15.73
N ASP A 132 4.94 1.32 15.64
CA ASP A 132 4.04 1.67 16.74
C ASP A 132 4.32 0.81 17.99
N SER A 133 4.50 -0.51 17.80
CA SER A 133 4.80 -1.43 18.90
C SER A 133 6.14 -1.12 19.58
N PHE A 134 7.18 -0.81 18.81
CA PHE A 134 8.50 -0.45 19.34
C PHE A 134 8.48 0.90 20.08
N ILE A 135 7.72 1.87 19.55
CA ILE A 135 7.52 3.17 20.23
C ILE A 135 6.76 2.98 21.54
N LYS A 136 5.68 2.20 21.56
CA LYS A 136 4.88 1.93 22.76
C LYS A 136 5.69 1.24 23.85
N GLN A 137 6.58 0.33 23.48
CA GLN A 137 7.51 -0.33 24.41
C GLN A 137 8.67 0.55 24.86
N GLY A 138 8.83 1.74 24.27
CA GLY A 138 9.92 2.66 24.61
C GLY A 138 11.29 2.26 24.06
N ILE A 139 11.34 1.32 23.10
CA ILE A 139 12.59 0.85 22.48
C ILE A 139 13.13 1.92 21.53
N ILE A 140 12.25 2.63 20.82
CA ILE A 140 12.58 3.74 19.93
C ILE A 140 11.66 4.94 20.21
N LYS A 141 12.07 6.13 19.76
CA LYS A 141 11.27 7.36 19.80
C LYS A 141 10.75 7.74 18.43
N THR A 142 11.51 7.42 17.37
CA THR A 142 11.23 7.77 16.00
C THR A 142 11.47 6.57 15.08
N GLY A 143 10.59 6.37 14.12
CA GLY A 143 10.74 5.30 13.13
C GLY A 143 10.30 5.74 11.72
N LEU A 144 11.01 5.26 10.73
CA LEU A 144 10.73 5.46 9.31
C LEU A 144 10.16 4.16 8.72
N VAL A 145 8.96 4.22 8.16
CA VAL A 145 8.36 3.14 7.37
C VAL A 145 8.37 3.56 5.90
N VAL A 146 8.91 2.73 5.04
CA VAL A 146 9.11 3.07 3.63
C VAL A 146 8.81 1.90 2.70
N SER A 147 8.35 2.18 1.51
CA SER A 147 8.23 1.21 0.42
C SER A 147 8.49 1.89 -0.93
N GLY A 148 9.21 1.20 -1.81
CA GLY A 148 9.35 1.54 -3.23
C GLY A 148 8.87 0.38 -4.07
N GLU A 149 7.79 0.57 -4.83
CA GLU A 149 7.17 -0.50 -5.61
C GLU A 149 7.39 -0.28 -7.10
N TYR A 150 8.24 -1.13 -7.68
CA TYR A 150 8.41 -1.28 -9.12
C TYR A 150 7.72 -2.57 -9.58
N ILE A 151 6.42 -2.51 -9.75
CA ILE A 151 5.54 -3.65 -10.03
C ILE A 151 4.89 -3.59 -11.41
N SER A 152 5.09 -2.52 -12.17
CA SER A 152 4.61 -2.41 -13.55
C SER A 152 5.17 -3.48 -14.48
N ASN A 153 6.33 -4.06 -14.18
CA ASN A 153 6.88 -5.21 -14.89
C ASN A 153 5.92 -6.42 -14.93
N LEU A 154 5.09 -6.60 -13.89
CA LEU A 154 4.02 -7.61 -13.87
C LEU A 154 2.96 -7.32 -14.94
N SER A 155 2.64 -6.04 -15.19
CA SER A 155 1.73 -5.62 -16.24
C SER A 155 2.32 -5.84 -17.63
N GLU A 156 3.58 -5.49 -17.83
CA GLU A 156 4.29 -5.66 -19.11
C GLU A 156 4.43 -7.16 -19.47
N THR A 157 4.75 -8.00 -18.50
CA THR A 157 4.75 -9.46 -18.67
C THR A 157 3.35 -9.98 -19.01
N ALA A 158 2.32 -9.51 -18.31
CA ALA A 158 0.94 -9.94 -18.52
C ALA A 158 0.41 -9.58 -19.92
N VAL A 159 0.72 -8.40 -20.45
CA VAL A 159 0.37 -7.98 -21.81
C VAL A 159 0.83 -8.99 -22.84
N ASN A 160 2.05 -9.51 -22.72
CA ASN A 160 2.62 -10.47 -23.62
C ASN A 160 2.07 -11.90 -23.45
N ARG A 161 1.44 -12.21 -22.32
CA ARG A 161 1.00 -13.57 -21.94
C ARG A 161 -0.51 -13.78 -21.97
N ILE A 162 -1.30 -12.73 -21.80
CA ILE A 162 -2.76 -12.83 -21.82
C ILE A 162 -3.24 -13.22 -23.22
N ARG A 163 -4.08 -14.27 -23.30
CA ARG A 163 -4.69 -14.76 -24.54
C ARG A 163 -6.21 -14.79 -24.49
N THR A 164 -6.82 -14.62 -23.32
CA THR A 164 -8.27 -14.63 -23.12
C THR A 164 -8.73 -13.54 -22.16
N ALA A 165 -9.97 -13.10 -22.32
CA ALA A 165 -10.61 -12.13 -21.40
C ALA A 165 -10.88 -12.68 -19.99
N THR A 166 -10.63 -13.97 -19.75
CA THR A 166 -10.78 -14.63 -18.43
C THR A 166 -9.47 -14.92 -17.72
N SER A 167 -8.33 -14.50 -18.30
CA SER A 167 -7.00 -14.74 -17.75
C SER A 167 -6.87 -14.33 -16.29
N SER A 168 -6.20 -15.16 -15.48
CA SER A 168 -5.86 -14.84 -14.09
C SER A 168 -4.85 -13.69 -13.95
N GLN A 169 -4.16 -13.31 -15.03
CA GLN A 169 -3.20 -12.22 -15.08
C GLN A 169 -3.83 -10.84 -15.35
N LEU A 170 -5.12 -10.75 -15.64
CA LEU A 170 -5.79 -9.47 -15.91
C LEU A 170 -5.67 -8.46 -14.74
N ALA A 171 -5.53 -8.94 -13.51
CA ALA A 171 -5.30 -8.06 -12.36
C ALA A 171 -3.96 -7.33 -12.43
N SER A 172 -2.94 -7.92 -13.07
CA SER A 172 -1.63 -7.28 -13.25
C SER A 172 -1.73 -5.99 -14.07
N LEU A 173 -2.72 -5.90 -14.99
CA LEU A 173 -2.92 -4.71 -15.83
C LEU A 173 -3.43 -3.49 -15.06
N THR A 174 -3.76 -3.64 -13.78
CA THR A 174 -4.23 -2.54 -12.91
C THR A 174 -3.12 -1.93 -12.07
N LEU A 175 -1.92 -2.50 -12.10
CA LEU A 175 -0.79 -2.10 -11.27
C LEU A 175 -0.15 -0.81 -11.74
N GLY A 176 0.41 -0.06 -10.80
CA GLY A 176 1.23 1.13 -11.02
C GLY A 176 2.37 1.21 -10.00
N ASP A 177 3.40 1.96 -10.32
CA ASP A 177 4.59 2.13 -9.50
C ASP A 177 4.50 3.37 -8.62
N ALA A 178 5.04 3.29 -7.41
CA ALA A 178 5.14 4.42 -6.49
C ALA A 178 6.11 4.14 -5.34
N GLY A 179 6.71 5.20 -4.81
CA GLY A 179 7.36 5.20 -3.50
C GLY A 179 6.49 5.90 -2.45
N ALA A 180 6.52 5.43 -1.22
CA ALA A 180 5.89 6.09 -0.09
C ALA A 180 6.72 5.92 1.18
N ALA A 181 6.75 6.95 2.02
CA ALA A 181 7.45 6.95 3.28
C ALA A 181 6.66 7.70 4.34
N ILE A 182 6.77 7.28 5.59
CA ILE A 182 6.25 7.99 6.75
C ILE A 182 7.27 7.99 7.87
N VAL A 183 7.42 9.12 8.54
CA VAL A 183 8.07 9.21 9.85
C VAL A 183 7.01 9.11 10.93
N MET A 184 7.23 8.22 11.88
CA MET A 184 6.41 8.06 13.08
C MET A 184 7.19 8.53 14.30
N GLU A 185 6.50 9.14 15.24
CA GLU A 185 7.10 9.59 16.49
C GLU A 185 6.29 9.19 17.72
N LYS A 186 6.99 9.14 18.85
CA LYS A 186 6.34 9.02 20.14
C LYS A 186 5.50 10.26 20.43
N THR A 187 4.31 10.06 20.99
CA THR A 187 3.43 11.13 21.44
C THR A 187 2.76 10.80 22.78
N ASP A 188 2.08 11.77 23.37
CA ASP A 188 1.39 11.61 24.63
C ASP A 188 0.01 10.99 24.47
N GLN A 189 -0.54 10.43 25.55
CA GLN A 189 -1.87 9.80 25.55
C GLN A 189 -3.01 10.76 25.19
N SER A 190 -2.85 12.05 25.49
CA SER A 190 -3.82 13.11 25.22
C SER A 190 -3.80 13.60 23.77
N ASP A 191 -2.82 13.18 22.95
CA ASP A 191 -2.72 13.62 21.56
C ASP A 191 -3.85 13.01 20.72
N SER A 192 -4.70 13.85 20.17
CA SER A 192 -5.82 13.44 19.30
C SER A 192 -5.37 12.86 17.97
N GLN A 193 -4.08 13.00 17.60
CA GLN A 193 -3.48 12.45 16.39
C GLN A 193 -2.83 11.08 16.63
N ALA A 194 -2.90 10.55 17.85
CA ALA A 194 -2.33 9.25 18.16
C ALA A 194 -2.93 8.12 17.33
N LEU A 195 -2.06 7.25 16.82
CA LEU A 195 -2.46 6.08 16.06
C LEU A 195 -3.06 5.00 16.96
N LYS A 196 -4.06 4.32 16.42
CA LYS A 196 -4.57 3.07 16.97
C LYS A 196 -4.46 1.99 15.90
N VAL A 197 -3.60 1.02 16.12
CA VAL A 197 -3.43 -0.13 15.23
C VAL A 197 -4.10 -1.33 15.86
N SER A 198 -5.12 -1.89 15.21
CA SER A 198 -5.89 -3.03 15.72
C SER A 198 -5.27 -4.38 15.35
N GLY A 199 -4.18 -4.37 14.57
CA GLY A 199 -3.44 -5.57 14.18
C GLY A 199 -3.90 -6.22 12.89
N PHE A 200 -3.44 -7.47 12.70
CA PHE A 200 -3.64 -8.23 11.47
C PHE A 200 -4.20 -9.61 11.74
N THR A 201 -5.06 -10.09 10.84
CA THR A 201 -5.54 -11.47 10.82
C THR A 201 -5.15 -12.13 9.49
N THR A 202 -4.59 -13.32 9.56
CA THR A 202 -4.19 -14.11 8.39
C THR A 202 -5.13 -15.30 8.21
N PHE A 203 -5.69 -15.42 7.02
CA PHE A 203 -6.57 -16.51 6.59
C PHE A 203 -5.80 -17.41 5.61
N SER A 204 -4.91 -18.23 6.12
CA SER A 204 -3.92 -19.02 5.34
C SER A 204 -4.55 -19.98 4.31
N HIS A 205 -5.78 -20.42 4.53
CA HIS A 205 -6.51 -21.26 3.57
C HIS A 205 -6.86 -20.54 2.24
N TYR A 206 -6.66 -19.23 2.17
CA TYR A 206 -6.79 -18.42 0.95
C TYR A 206 -5.45 -18.11 0.27
N ASN A 207 -4.34 -18.72 0.68
CA ASN A 207 -2.98 -18.43 0.22
C ASN A 207 -2.79 -18.53 -1.30
N ASN A 208 -3.56 -19.36 -1.99
CA ASN A 208 -3.45 -19.62 -3.42
C ASN A 208 -4.35 -18.72 -4.30
N LEU A 209 -5.00 -17.69 -3.72
CA LEU A 209 -5.90 -16.82 -4.47
C LEU A 209 -5.19 -15.70 -5.22
N CYS A 210 -4.02 -15.28 -4.76
CA CYS A 210 -3.16 -14.34 -5.46
C CYS A 210 -1.69 -14.72 -5.24
N ILE A 211 -0.99 -15.06 -6.32
CA ILE A 211 0.41 -15.50 -6.28
C ILE A 211 1.21 -14.65 -7.26
N GLY A 212 2.22 -13.96 -6.73
CA GLY A 212 3.28 -13.29 -7.48
C GLY A 212 4.55 -14.14 -7.48
N ARG A 213 5.23 -14.25 -8.62
CA ARG A 213 6.50 -14.97 -8.74
C ARG A 213 7.31 -14.42 -9.91
N GLN A 214 8.60 -14.69 -9.92
CA GLN A 214 9.44 -14.38 -11.07
C GLN A 214 9.00 -15.17 -12.33
N CYS A 215 9.10 -14.55 -13.49
CA CYS A 215 8.89 -15.22 -14.76
C CYS A 215 10.16 -15.97 -15.17
N HIS A 216 10.03 -17.24 -15.52
CA HIS A 216 11.20 -18.07 -15.94
C HIS A 216 11.55 -17.90 -17.43
N THR A 217 10.66 -17.27 -18.23
CA THR A 217 10.81 -17.19 -19.70
C THR A 217 11.06 -15.79 -20.22
N SER A 218 11.02 -14.79 -19.33
CA SER A 218 11.30 -13.39 -19.66
C SER A 218 11.69 -12.63 -18.38
N PRO A 219 12.39 -11.50 -18.48
CA PRO A 219 12.58 -10.61 -17.33
C PRO A 219 11.25 -10.18 -16.73
N GLY A 220 11.23 -9.92 -15.40
CA GLY A 220 10.05 -9.48 -14.67
C GLY A 220 9.27 -10.60 -13.98
N GLY A 221 8.11 -10.23 -13.48
CA GLY A 221 7.28 -11.12 -12.65
C GLY A 221 5.97 -11.52 -13.34
N ILE A 222 5.33 -12.53 -12.75
CA ILE A 222 3.98 -12.99 -13.12
C ILE A 222 3.11 -12.91 -11.87
N MET A 223 1.91 -12.33 -11.99
CA MET A 223 0.90 -12.37 -10.94
C MET A 223 -0.37 -13.06 -11.45
N ASN A 224 -0.76 -14.13 -10.77
CA ASN A 224 -2.00 -14.86 -11.03
C ASN A 224 -2.99 -14.60 -9.90
N THR A 225 -4.17 -14.08 -10.22
CA THR A 225 -5.21 -13.74 -9.24
C THR A 225 -6.54 -14.40 -9.57
N LYS A 226 -7.06 -15.23 -8.66
CA LYS A 226 -8.41 -15.79 -8.71
C LYS A 226 -9.41 -14.73 -8.24
N ARG A 227 -9.57 -13.65 -9.02
CA ARG A 227 -10.24 -12.40 -8.64
C ARG A 227 -11.58 -12.58 -7.95
N ARG A 228 -12.49 -13.40 -8.50
CA ARG A 228 -13.83 -13.61 -7.92
C ARG A 228 -13.74 -14.24 -6.53
N LYS A 229 -12.90 -15.28 -6.35
CA LYS A 229 -12.73 -15.96 -5.07
C LYS A 229 -12.07 -15.05 -4.04
N LEU A 230 -11.03 -14.31 -4.43
CA LEU A 230 -10.36 -13.35 -3.55
C LEU A 230 -11.33 -12.25 -3.07
N HIS A 231 -12.13 -11.70 -3.97
CA HIS A 231 -13.12 -10.69 -3.64
C HIS A 231 -14.22 -11.23 -2.70
N SER A 232 -14.71 -12.46 -2.95
CA SER A 232 -15.69 -13.10 -2.07
C SER A 232 -15.11 -13.34 -0.67
N ALA A 233 -13.86 -13.80 -0.56
CA ALA A 233 -13.18 -13.98 0.72
C ALA A 233 -13.04 -12.65 1.48
N ALA A 234 -12.61 -11.58 0.79
CA ALA A 234 -12.50 -10.25 1.37
C ALA A 234 -13.86 -9.73 1.91
N ILE A 235 -14.94 -9.86 1.12
CA ILE A 235 -16.30 -9.45 1.54
C ILE A 235 -16.78 -10.23 2.76
N LEU A 236 -16.38 -11.49 2.89
CA LEU A 236 -16.75 -12.34 4.03
C LEU A 236 -16.01 -11.92 5.30
N GLU A 237 -14.70 -11.72 5.21
CA GLU A 237 -13.82 -11.59 6.38
C GLU A 237 -13.62 -10.13 6.84
N LEU A 238 -13.50 -9.18 5.92
CA LEU A 238 -13.21 -7.77 6.25
C LEU A 238 -14.21 -7.16 7.25
N PRO A 239 -15.53 -7.34 7.13
CA PRO A 239 -16.46 -6.74 8.09
C PRO A 239 -16.31 -7.26 9.52
N LYS A 240 -15.81 -8.48 9.70
CA LYS A 240 -15.56 -9.06 11.05
C LYS A 240 -14.38 -8.35 11.71
N ILE A 241 -13.29 -8.15 10.96
CA ILE A 241 -12.09 -7.46 11.43
C ILE A 241 -12.40 -6.00 11.73
N LEU A 242 -13.10 -5.31 10.82
CA LEU A 242 -13.50 -3.91 11.04
C LEU A 242 -14.41 -3.75 12.27
N LYS A 243 -15.35 -4.66 12.47
CA LYS A 243 -16.22 -4.60 13.65
C LYS A 243 -15.40 -4.69 14.94
N ALA A 244 -14.41 -5.59 15.00
CA ALA A 244 -13.53 -5.72 16.16
C ALA A 244 -12.71 -4.45 16.39
N ALA A 245 -12.11 -3.89 15.32
CA ALA A 245 -11.32 -2.67 15.38
C ALA A 245 -12.12 -1.43 15.81
N LEU A 246 -13.33 -1.29 15.31
CA LEU A 246 -14.23 -0.19 15.68
C LEU A 246 -14.67 -0.31 17.16
N LEU A 247 -15.01 -1.51 17.63
CA LEU A 247 -15.34 -1.76 19.03
C LEU A 247 -14.15 -1.43 19.95
N ASP A 248 -12.96 -1.92 19.61
CA ASP A 248 -11.73 -1.64 20.34
C ASP A 248 -11.40 -0.13 20.37
N SER A 249 -11.77 0.61 19.33
CA SER A 249 -11.61 2.07 19.24
C SER A 249 -12.76 2.87 19.87
N ASN A 250 -13.80 2.19 20.37
CA ASN A 250 -15.03 2.82 20.84
C ASN A 250 -15.67 3.76 19.79
N LEU A 251 -15.60 3.36 18.51
CA LEU A 251 -16.16 4.09 17.39
C LEU A 251 -17.19 3.24 16.65
N SER A 252 -18.18 3.90 16.08
CA SER A 252 -19.07 3.33 15.06
C SER A 252 -18.52 3.60 13.66
N PHE A 253 -18.95 2.84 12.66
CA PHE A 253 -18.53 3.06 11.28
C PHE A 253 -19.00 4.42 10.72
N SER A 254 -20.09 4.97 11.24
CA SER A 254 -20.61 6.29 10.90
C SER A 254 -19.79 7.46 11.50
N GLN A 255 -18.93 7.20 12.47
CA GLN A 255 -18.02 8.19 13.05
C GLN A 255 -16.67 8.25 12.33
N ILE A 256 -16.47 7.39 11.33
CA ILE A 256 -15.31 7.45 10.45
C ILE A 256 -15.56 8.49 9.37
N ASP A 257 -14.78 9.57 9.36
CA ASP A 257 -14.89 10.63 8.36
C ASP A 257 -14.31 10.18 7.01
N TYR A 258 -13.16 9.49 7.04
CA TYR A 258 -12.47 9.02 5.84
C TYR A 258 -12.09 7.55 5.97
N PHE A 259 -12.62 6.74 5.06
CA PHE A 259 -12.26 5.34 4.94
C PHE A 259 -11.32 5.12 3.74
N ILE A 260 -10.11 4.66 3.99
CA ILE A 260 -9.08 4.39 2.97
C ILE A 260 -8.92 2.86 2.82
N PRO A 261 -9.69 2.21 1.93
CA PRO A 261 -9.53 0.79 1.64
C PRO A 261 -8.30 0.54 0.77
N HIS A 262 -7.83 -0.71 0.73
CA HIS A 262 -6.86 -1.10 -0.28
C HIS A 262 -7.37 -0.83 -1.70
N GLN A 263 -6.54 -0.23 -2.53
CA GLN A 263 -6.87 0.31 -3.85
C GLN A 263 -6.75 -0.78 -4.94
N THR A 264 -7.80 -1.54 -5.19
CA THR A 264 -7.80 -2.64 -6.17
C THR A 264 -8.61 -2.33 -7.44
N SER A 265 -9.90 -2.04 -7.30
CA SER A 265 -10.76 -1.55 -8.36
C SER A 265 -11.97 -0.83 -7.78
N ILE A 266 -12.48 0.16 -8.50
CA ILE A 266 -13.64 0.94 -8.05
C ILE A 266 -14.88 0.05 -7.88
N THR A 267 -15.09 -0.93 -8.76
CA THR A 267 -16.19 -1.88 -8.65
C THR A 267 -16.07 -2.75 -7.40
N ALA A 268 -14.87 -3.27 -7.10
CA ALA A 268 -14.64 -4.06 -5.90
C ALA A 268 -14.86 -3.25 -4.62
N ILE A 269 -14.35 -2.02 -4.58
CA ILE A 269 -14.55 -1.09 -3.45
C ILE A 269 -16.04 -0.80 -3.25
N LYS A 270 -16.78 -0.43 -4.31
CA LYS A 270 -18.22 -0.14 -4.24
C LYS A 270 -19.03 -1.32 -3.70
N VAL A 271 -18.80 -2.54 -4.24
CA VAL A 271 -19.52 -3.75 -3.78
C VAL A 271 -19.12 -4.09 -2.35
N GLY A 272 -17.83 -3.98 -2.00
CA GLY A 272 -17.35 -4.17 -0.62
C GLY A 272 -18.02 -3.20 0.34
N MET A 273 -18.07 -1.90 0.01
CA MET A 273 -18.71 -0.86 0.80
C MET A 273 -20.18 -1.14 1.06
N GLN A 274 -20.98 -1.50 0.03
CA GLN A 274 -22.39 -1.85 0.21
C GLN A 274 -22.60 -2.98 1.24
N LYS A 275 -21.72 -3.99 1.22
CA LYS A 275 -21.77 -5.09 2.18
C LYS A 275 -21.34 -4.68 3.59
N MET A 276 -20.29 -3.83 3.70
CA MET A 276 -19.83 -3.30 4.99
C MET A 276 -20.87 -2.39 5.64
N VAL A 277 -21.45 -1.46 4.90
CA VAL A 277 -22.54 -0.58 5.38
C VAL A 277 -23.69 -1.41 5.97
N LYS A 278 -24.12 -2.47 5.27
CA LYS A 278 -25.18 -3.35 5.77
C LYS A 278 -24.77 -4.11 7.03
N LYS A 279 -23.54 -4.64 7.08
CA LYS A 279 -23.07 -5.48 8.21
C LYS A 279 -22.69 -4.66 9.45
N LEU A 280 -22.12 -3.46 9.26
CA LEU A 280 -21.69 -2.58 10.34
C LEU A 280 -22.78 -1.58 10.77
N LYS A 281 -23.94 -1.59 10.09
CA LYS A 281 -25.10 -0.72 10.37
C LYS A 281 -24.72 0.78 10.38
N GLY A 282 -23.94 1.21 9.41
CA GLY A 282 -23.48 2.60 9.28
C GLY A 282 -22.62 2.80 8.05
N SER A 283 -22.39 4.04 7.66
CA SER A 283 -21.55 4.41 6.51
C SER A 283 -20.51 5.43 6.95
N PRO A 284 -19.25 5.34 6.48
CA PRO A 284 -18.26 6.40 6.69
C PRO A 284 -18.67 7.66 5.90
N GLY A 285 -18.10 8.81 6.25
CA GLY A 285 -18.33 10.05 5.55
C GLY A 285 -17.87 9.99 4.09
N GLU A 286 -16.63 9.61 3.86
CA GLU A 286 -16.08 9.46 2.51
C GLU A 286 -15.24 8.20 2.37
N THR A 287 -15.41 7.48 1.24
CA THR A 287 -14.51 6.38 0.83
C THR A 287 -13.46 6.95 -0.11
N VAL A 288 -12.22 6.99 0.36
CA VAL A 288 -11.08 7.58 -0.36
C VAL A 288 -10.59 6.65 -1.47
N THR A 289 -10.47 7.16 -2.68
CA THR A 289 -9.89 6.41 -3.80
C THR A 289 -8.93 7.29 -4.60
N ASN A 290 -7.83 6.69 -5.05
CA ASN A 290 -6.85 7.33 -5.95
C ASN A 290 -6.57 6.49 -7.21
N LEU A 291 -7.38 5.44 -7.42
CA LEU A 291 -7.26 4.46 -8.50
C LEU A 291 -7.24 5.09 -9.89
N GLU A 292 -8.05 6.14 -10.10
CA GLU A 292 -8.22 6.75 -11.41
C GLU A 292 -6.90 7.20 -12.03
N ARG A 293 -5.99 7.76 -11.22
CA ARG A 293 -4.73 8.39 -11.63
C ARG A 293 -3.48 7.54 -11.37
N PHE A 294 -3.53 6.61 -10.42
CA PHE A 294 -2.33 5.90 -9.97
C PHE A 294 -2.44 4.38 -10.07
N GLY A 295 -3.65 3.86 -10.31
CA GLY A 295 -3.87 2.43 -10.29
C GLY A 295 -3.66 1.81 -8.92
N ASN A 296 -3.38 0.52 -8.88
CA ASN A 296 -3.04 -0.21 -7.66
C ASN A 296 -1.51 -0.18 -7.46
N THR A 297 -1.05 0.60 -6.52
CA THR A 297 0.38 0.74 -6.16
C THR A 297 0.78 -0.16 -5.00
N ALA A 298 0.10 -1.28 -4.82
CA ALA A 298 0.36 -2.32 -3.82
C ALA A 298 0.49 -1.77 -2.39
N SER A 299 1.65 -1.95 -1.73
CA SER A 299 1.87 -1.55 -0.33
C SER A 299 1.77 -0.04 -0.10
N THR A 300 2.13 0.78 -1.09
CA THR A 300 2.15 2.25 -1.00
C THR A 300 0.77 2.89 -1.12
N SER A 301 -0.25 2.16 -1.59
CA SER A 301 -1.53 2.72 -2.02
C SER A 301 -2.31 3.48 -0.95
N HIS A 302 -2.25 3.06 0.31
CA HIS A 302 -2.91 3.74 1.43
C HIS A 302 -2.26 5.08 1.74
N ILE A 303 -0.92 5.08 1.81
CA ILE A 303 -0.14 6.27 2.15
C ILE A 303 -0.22 7.30 1.02
N LEU A 304 -0.15 6.86 -0.23
CA LEU A 304 -0.36 7.72 -1.39
C LEU A 304 -1.74 8.38 -1.38
N ALA A 305 -2.80 7.62 -1.03
CA ALA A 305 -4.16 8.14 -0.92
C ALA A 305 -4.28 9.15 0.23
N LEU A 306 -3.73 8.84 1.40
CA LEU A 306 -3.69 9.73 2.56
C LEU A 306 -2.94 11.02 2.24
N HIS A 307 -1.72 10.90 1.70
CA HIS A 307 -0.89 12.05 1.32
C HIS A 307 -1.63 13.00 0.36
N ARG A 308 -2.23 12.45 -0.69
CA ARG A 308 -2.99 13.25 -1.65
C ARG A 308 -4.11 14.04 -0.99
N TYR A 309 -4.91 13.43 -0.13
CA TYR A 309 -6.03 14.09 0.54
C TYR A 309 -5.56 15.17 1.54
N LEU A 310 -4.40 14.95 2.17
CA LEU A 310 -3.77 15.97 3.01
C LEU A 310 -3.29 17.17 2.18
N GLN A 311 -2.63 16.92 1.04
CA GLN A 311 -2.16 17.98 0.13
C GLN A 311 -3.32 18.79 -0.47
N GLU A 312 -4.42 18.12 -0.81
CA GLU A 312 -5.64 18.74 -1.31
C GLU A 312 -6.44 19.46 -0.18
N LYS A 313 -5.95 19.44 1.06
CA LYS A 313 -6.59 20.01 2.26
C LYS A 313 -8.04 19.51 2.48
N ARG A 314 -8.32 18.30 2.04
CA ARG A 314 -9.63 17.66 2.20
C ARG A 314 -9.83 17.09 3.60
N ILE A 315 -8.76 16.55 4.22
CA ILE A 315 -8.80 16.03 5.58
C ILE A 315 -8.71 17.20 6.56
N LYS A 316 -9.71 17.32 7.42
CA LYS A 316 -9.78 18.34 8.47
C LYS A 316 -9.09 17.84 9.75
N LYS A 317 -8.56 18.77 10.54
CA LYS A 317 -8.03 18.43 11.86
C LYS A 317 -9.14 17.83 12.73
N GLY A 318 -8.82 16.72 13.42
CA GLY A 318 -9.77 15.99 14.27
C GLY A 318 -10.61 14.95 13.53
N SER A 319 -10.41 14.77 12.21
CA SER A 319 -11.10 13.72 11.46
C SER A 319 -10.64 12.32 11.86
N ASN A 320 -11.59 11.40 11.99
CA ASN A 320 -11.34 9.97 12.17
C ASN A 320 -11.05 9.32 10.81
N ILE A 321 -9.83 8.79 10.66
CA ILE A 321 -9.39 8.12 9.43
C ILE A 321 -9.23 6.64 9.73
N LEU A 322 -9.88 5.78 8.95
CA LEU A 322 -9.72 4.33 9.02
C LEU A 322 -9.06 3.81 7.75
N MET A 323 -7.90 3.18 7.90
CA MET A 323 -7.20 2.49 6.80
C MET A 323 -7.35 0.98 6.95
N THR A 324 -7.58 0.28 5.83
CA THR A 324 -7.68 -1.18 5.86
C THR A 324 -6.80 -1.82 4.79
N ALA A 325 -5.86 -2.63 5.23
CA ALA A 325 -5.07 -3.49 4.36
C ALA A 325 -5.87 -4.73 3.96
N LEU A 326 -5.66 -5.12 2.71
CA LEU A 326 -6.13 -6.39 2.17
C LEU A 326 -5.04 -6.92 1.24
N ALA A 327 -4.39 -8.00 1.64
CA ALA A 327 -3.21 -8.51 0.94
C ALA A 327 -3.33 -9.99 0.60
N SER A 328 -2.46 -10.43 -0.30
CA SER A 328 -2.29 -11.86 -0.58
C SER A 328 -2.03 -12.63 0.71
N GLY A 329 -2.62 -13.82 0.83
CA GLY A 329 -2.40 -14.58 2.03
C GLY A 329 -3.61 -15.37 2.50
N LEU A 330 -4.85 -14.92 2.66
CA LEU A 330 -5.33 -13.54 2.71
C LEU A 330 -4.94 -12.90 4.05
N VAL A 331 -4.41 -11.68 4.00
CA VAL A 331 -4.14 -10.89 5.21
C VAL A 331 -5.05 -9.68 5.24
N ILE A 332 -5.68 -9.41 6.38
CA ILE A 332 -6.51 -8.23 6.63
C ILE A 332 -6.02 -7.56 7.90
N GLY A 333 -5.85 -6.23 7.86
CA GLY A 333 -5.45 -5.42 9.01
C GLY A 333 -6.03 -4.01 8.95
N CYS A 334 -6.02 -3.30 10.06
CA CYS A 334 -6.43 -1.91 10.18
C CYS A 334 -5.77 -1.20 11.37
#